data_57aad740333f96dc28cb2fe1a5796bfe
#
_entry.id   57aad740333f96dc28cb2fe1a5796bfe
#
_cell.length_a   1.000
_cell.length_b   1.000
_cell.length_c   1.000
_cell.angle_alpha   90.00
_cell.angle_beta   90.00
_cell.angle_gamma   90.00
#
_symmetry.space_group_name_H-M   'P 1'
#
loop_
_entity.id
_entity.type
_entity.pdbx_description
1 polymer ?
#
loop_
_entity_poly.entity_id
_entity_poly.type
_entity_poly.pdbx_seq_one_letter_code
_entity_poly.pdbx_strand_id
1 'polypeptide(L)' 'MKKLKKKGYHSKYSNLPYEERLRMYEQKKQAVYMDPTLSARAREIELKNLIAKYDI' A
#
# COMPACT_ATOMS: atom_id res chain seq x y z
N MET A 1 14.57 -8.58 -18.94
CA MET A 1 14.55 -8.50 -18.57
C MET A 1 14.14 -8.46 -18.30
N LYS A 2 14.12 -8.53 -18.11
CA LYS A 2 13.92 -8.46 -17.64
C LYS A 2 13.47 -8.46 -17.03
N LYS A 3 13.37 -8.66 -16.77
CA LYS A 3 13.11 -8.58 -16.02
C LYS A 3 12.60 -8.39 -15.43
N LEU A 4 12.36 -8.47 -15.11
CA LEU A 4 12.07 -8.16 -14.36
C LEU A 4 11.45 -8.00 -14.00
N LYS A 5 11.32 -8.34 -13.88
CA LYS A 5 10.96 -8.01 -13.35
C LYS A 5 10.27 -8.07 -13.06
N LYS A 6 10.10 -8.61 -12.69
CA LYS A 6 9.59 -8.50 -12.21
C LYS A 6 9.03 -8.30 -11.87
N LYS A 7 8.96 -8.79 -11.72
CA LYS A 7 8.71 -8.51 -11.06
C LYS A 7 8.73 -7.56 -11.10
N GLY A 8 8.93 -7.99 -11.53
CA GLY A 8 9.57 -6.91 -11.17
C GLY A 8 9.17 -5.56 -11.12
N TYR A 9 8.46 -5.47 -10.72
CA TYR A 9 7.74 -4.27 -10.49
C TYR A 9 7.97 -3.78 -9.06
N HIS A 10 8.36 -2.54 -8.95
CA HIS A 10 8.58 -1.91 -7.65
C HIS A 10 7.75 -0.65 -7.54
N SER A 11 7.16 -0.41 -6.40
CA SER A 11 6.52 0.86 -6.15
C SER A 11 7.59 1.91 -5.89
N LYS A 12 7.22 3.18 -6.04
CA LYS A 12 8.18 4.25 -5.81
C LYS A 12 8.62 4.34 -4.35
N TYR A 13 7.95 3.62 -3.46
CA TYR A 13 8.27 3.63 -2.04
C TYR A 13 9.20 2.49 -1.65
N SER A 14 9.54 1.62 -2.57
CA SER A 14 10.35 0.45 -2.26
C SER A 14 11.75 0.81 -1.76
N ASN A 15 12.24 2.01 -2.11
CA ASN A 15 13.55 2.45 -1.68
C ASN A 15 13.61 2.93 -0.23
N LEU A 16 12.45 3.12 0.37
CA LEU A 16 12.39 3.59 1.75
C LEU A 16 12.58 2.45 2.72
N PRO A 17 13.13 2.72 3.91
CA PRO A 17 13.19 1.69 4.96
C PRO A 17 11.80 1.15 5.26
N TYR A 18 11.74 -0.13 5.64
CA TYR A 18 10.48 -0.77 5.92
C TYR A 18 9.67 0.00 6.98
N GLU A 19 10.34 0.49 8.01
CA GLU A 19 9.66 1.23 9.08
C GLU A 19 8.97 2.48 8.55
N GLU A 20 9.63 3.15 7.61
CA GLU A 20 9.07 4.35 7.00
C GLU A 20 7.83 3.99 6.17
N ARG A 21 7.94 2.93 5.38
CA ARG A 21 6.81 2.46 4.58
C ARG A 21 5.65 2.04 5.46
N LEU A 22 5.97 1.35 6.55
CA LEU A 22 4.94 0.90 7.47
C LEU A 22 4.22 2.09 8.11
N ARG A 23 4.96 3.13 8.48
CA ARG A 23 4.36 4.31 9.08
C ARG A 23 3.40 4.98 8.11
N MET A 24 3.80 5.13 6.85
CA MET A 24 2.96 5.73 5.84
C MET A 24 1.71 4.88 5.62
N TYR A 25 1.90 3.57 5.56
CA TYR A 25 0.78 2.65 5.41
C TYR A 25 -0.21 2.79 6.56
N GLU A 26 0.29 2.84 7.79
CA GLU A 26 -0.60 2.94 8.96
C GLU A 26 -1.42 4.22 8.93
N GLN A 27 -0.81 5.32 8.52
CA GLN A 27 -1.54 6.59 8.42
C GLN A 27 -2.66 6.50 7.38
N LYS A 28 -2.35 5.94 6.22
CA LYS A 28 -3.35 5.81 5.17
C LYS A 28 -4.42 4.80 5.54
N LYS A 29 -4.02 3.73 6.20
CA LYS A 29 -4.96 2.72 6.68
C LYS A 29 -5.99 3.33 7.62
N GLN A 30 -5.53 4.18 8.52
CA GLN A 30 -6.43 4.83 9.46
C GLN A 30 -7.42 5.72 8.73
N ALA A 31 -6.96 6.46 7.73
CA ALA A 31 -7.84 7.30 6.94
C ALA A 31 -8.91 6.47 6.25
N VAL A 32 -8.54 5.29 5.77
CA VAL A 32 -9.51 4.38 5.13
C VAL A 32 -10.58 3.95 6.12
N TYR A 33 -10.16 3.57 7.33
CA TYR A 33 -11.12 3.13 8.35
C TYR A 33 -12.04 4.25 8.80
N MET A 34 -11.57 5.49 8.74
CA MET A 34 -12.35 6.63 9.19
C MET A 34 -13.20 7.25 8.09
N ASP A 35 -13.15 6.71 6.89
CA ASP A 35 -13.92 7.23 5.77
C ASP A 35 -15.32 6.61 5.77
N PRO A 36 -16.36 7.40 6.07
CA PRO A 36 -17.72 6.84 6.15
C PRO A 36 -18.32 6.53 4.79
N THR A 37 -17.69 6.96 3.71
CA THR A 37 -18.23 6.72 2.37
C THR A 37 -17.83 5.36 1.81
N LEU A 38 -16.90 4.66 2.47
CA LEU A 38 -16.42 3.38 1.97
C LEU A 38 -17.21 2.24 2.57
N SER A 39 -17.69 1.34 1.70
CA SER A 39 -18.30 0.09 2.15
C SER A 39 -17.20 -0.84 2.69
N ALA A 40 -17.61 -1.91 3.36
CA ALA A 40 -16.66 -2.87 3.89
C ALA A 40 -15.79 -3.44 2.77
N ARG A 41 -16.42 -3.73 1.62
CA ARG A 41 -15.68 -4.28 0.48
C ARG A 41 -14.71 -3.26 -0.09
N ALA A 42 -15.16 -2.01 -0.25
CA ALA A 42 -14.29 -0.97 -0.77
C ALA A 42 -13.11 -0.73 0.16
N ARG A 43 -13.36 -0.78 1.47
CA ARG A 43 -12.30 -0.63 2.45
C ARG A 43 -11.25 -1.72 2.29
N GLU A 44 -11.70 -2.95 2.11
CA GLU A 44 -10.79 -4.07 1.94
C GLU A 44 -9.91 -3.90 0.70
N ILE A 45 -10.53 -3.45 -0.39
CA ILE A 45 -9.79 -3.22 -1.64
C ILE A 45 -8.75 -2.12 -1.44
N GLU A 46 -9.14 -1.03 -0.77
CA GLU A 46 -8.21 0.07 -0.53
C GLU A 46 -7.02 -0.38 0.32
N LEU A 47 -7.26 -1.20 1.32
CA LEU A 47 -6.18 -1.70 2.17
C LEU A 47 -5.22 -2.57 1.37
N LYS A 48 -5.73 -3.42 0.49
CA LYS A 48 -4.88 -4.23 -0.36
C LYS A 48 -4.03 -3.35 -1.28
N ASN A 49 -4.64 -2.29 -1.80
CA ASN A 49 -3.91 -1.37 -2.66
C ASN A 49 -2.79 -0.67 -1.90
N LEU A 50 -3.03 -0.32 -0.64
CA LEU A 50 -2.01 0.31 0.18
C LEU A 50 -0.84 -0.63 0.44
N ILE A 51 -1.15 -1.90 0.71
CA ILE A 51 -0.10 -2.89 0.94
C ILE A 51 0.80 -3.00 -0.28
N ALA A 52 0.20 -3.04 -1.46
CA ALA A 52 0.97 -3.11 -2.69
C ALA A 52 1.73 -1.81 -2.95
N LYS A 53 1.09 -0.68 -2.67
CA LYS A 53 1.69 0.63 -2.93
C LYS A 53 2.95 0.85 -2.11
N TYR A 54 2.92 0.48 -0.86
CA TYR A 54 4.06 0.70 0.04
C TYR A 54 4.96 -0.53 0.16
N ASP A 55 4.65 -1.57 -0.60
CA ASP A 55 5.48 -2.78 -0.63
C ASP A 55 5.66 -3.36 0.77
N ILE A 56 4.54 -3.59 1.42
CA ILE A 56 4.53 -4.12 2.80
C ILE A 56 4.18 -5.61 2.86
#